data_742d613af825867440309cdf69512886
#
_entry.id   742d613af825867440309cdf69512886
#
_cell.length_a   1.000
_cell.length_b   1.000
_cell.length_c   1.000
_cell.angle_alpha   90.00
_cell.angle_beta   90.00
_cell.angle_gamma   90.00
#
_symmetry.space_group_name_H-M   'P 1'
#
loop_
_entity.id
_entity.type
_entity.pdbx_description
1 polymer ?
#
loop_
_entity_poly.entity_id
_entity_poly.type
_entity_poly.pdbx_seq_one_letter_code
_entity_poly.pdbx_strand_id
1 'polypeptide(L)'
;MSPDDQIRRRVLRAIALNRTPGLHFPGNFIELSFDQVASGDTRVSYETGPHCVEAHGGGDLGSLAVLADFALGTAVRADLHPATRLATVSMTLELGAVPRAGIVRAASRCHGFAGKGAGRTGRSRVVLDDAGGEVGYGSGTFMVLEPPPERSLHPVPHRKRGDAEPPPLAERDLAPDELRILRHADEALEHSAKSRQPFIRHFWGFLPQAARGAATCVMPIGPHVGNRVGFVQGGILLGLAAVTASAALPDTWTLSGISAAFISPGDGAALKAQANVVHHGRRVSVVRTELTRSDGRRVLEVMSSHAVK
;
A
#
# COMPACT_ATOMS: atom_id res chain seq x y z
N MET A 1 15.95 -23.23 1.04
CA MET A 1 14.90 -22.57 1.82
C MET A 1 13.64 -22.52 0.95
N SER A 2 12.52 -23.03 1.44
CA SER A 2 11.26 -23.00 0.70
C SER A 2 10.74 -21.56 0.52
N PRO A 3 9.83 -21.29 -0.43
CA PRO A 3 9.15 -20.00 -0.52
C PRO A 3 8.44 -19.61 0.78
N ASP A 4 7.80 -20.54 1.45
CA ASP A 4 7.09 -20.32 2.72
C ASP A 4 8.06 -19.92 3.84
N ASP A 5 9.22 -20.55 3.94
CA ASP A 5 10.27 -20.18 4.89
C ASP A 5 10.79 -18.75 4.59
N GLN A 6 10.92 -18.39 3.32
CA GLN A 6 11.32 -17.03 2.92
C GLN A 6 10.28 -15.99 3.35
N ILE A 7 8.99 -16.29 3.13
CA ILE A 7 7.88 -15.41 3.55
C ILE A 7 7.85 -15.26 5.06
N ARG A 8 7.91 -16.36 5.81
CA ARG A 8 7.89 -16.34 7.28
C ARG A 8 9.08 -15.56 7.85
N ARG A 9 10.28 -15.75 7.28
CA ARG A 9 11.48 -14.97 7.63
C ARG A 9 11.29 -13.47 7.34
N ARG A 10 10.65 -13.13 6.22
CA ARG A 10 10.32 -11.76 5.84
C ARG A 10 9.39 -11.09 6.87
N VAL A 11 8.35 -11.80 7.32
CA VAL A 11 7.41 -11.32 8.35
C VAL A 11 8.15 -11.06 9.66
N LEU A 12 8.95 -12.00 10.13
CA LEU A 12 9.77 -11.84 11.36
C LEU A 12 10.73 -10.66 11.26
N ARG A 13 11.36 -10.47 10.10
CA ARG A 13 12.21 -9.32 9.84
C ARG A 13 11.43 -8.00 9.85
N ALA A 14 10.26 -7.96 9.23
CA ALA A 14 9.39 -6.78 9.25
C ALA A 14 8.95 -6.42 10.67
N ILE A 15 8.64 -7.42 11.50
CA ILE A 15 8.35 -7.24 12.92
C ILE A 15 9.55 -6.64 13.65
N ALA A 16 10.75 -7.20 13.45
CA ALA A 16 11.98 -6.68 14.05
C ALA A 16 12.25 -5.21 13.66
N LEU A 17 12.10 -4.89 12.39
CA LEU A 17 12.24 -3.52 11.88
C LEU A 17 11.18 -2.58 12.46
N ASN A 18 9.96 -3.07 12.67
CA ASN A 18 8.86 -2.27 13.22
C ASN A 18 9.04 -1.89 14.69
N ARG A 19 9.95 -2.55 15.42
CA ARG A 19 10.37 -2.15 16.78
C ARG A 19 11.13 -0.84 16.80
N THR A 20 11.76 -0.45 15.66
CA THR A 20 12.32 0.89 15.50
C THR A 20 11.21 1.85 15.10
N PRO A 21 10.85 2.85 15.93
CA PRO A 21 9.78 3.77 15.62
C PRO A 21 10.04 4.57 14.34
N GLY A 22 8.97 4.95 13.64
CA GLY A 22 9.04 5.89 12.51
C GLY A 22 8.55 5.36 11.18
N LEU A 23 8.75 4.08 10.87
CA LEU A 23 8.11 3.41 9.74
C LEU A 23 7.01 2.48 10.28
N HIS A 24 6.13 2.02 9.45
CA HIS A 24 5.05 1.10 9.81
C HIS A 24 5.18 -0.23 9.08
N PHE A 25 4.48 -1.24 9.60
CA PHE A 25 4.62 -2.63 9.19
C PHE A 25 4.52 -2.84 7.66
N PRO A 26 3.53 -2.30 6.91
CA PRO A 26 3.48 -2.51 5.46
C PRO A 26 4.76 -2.10 4.72
N GLY A 27 5.34 -0.96 5.05
CA GLY A 27 6.61 -0.51 4.47
C GLY A 27 7.80 -1.39 4.86
N ASN A 28 7.85 -1.85 6.12
CA ASN A 28 8.88 -2.78 6.58
C ASN A 28 8.72 -4.17 5.94
N PHE A 29 7.48 -4.61 5.70
CA PHE A 29 7.18 -5.92 5.13
C PHE A 29 7.59 -6.04 3.67
N ILE A 30 7.28 -5.02 2.83
CA ILE A 30 7.74 -5.00 1.44
C ILE A 30 9.20 -4.53 1.29
N GLU A 31 9.89 -4.27 2.43
CA GLU A 31 11.29 -3.78 2.50
C GLU A 31 11.55 -2.56 1.64
N LEU A 32 10.79 -1.49 1.92
CA LEU A 32 11.06 -0.22 1.27
C LEU A 32 12.51 0.22 1.51
N SER A 33 13.21 0.46 0.41
CA SER A 33 14.53 1.10 0.38
C SER A 33 14.35 2.57 0.05
N PHE A 34 14.87 3.45 0.90
CA PHE A 34 14.91 4.89 0.67
C PHE A 34 16.25 5.26 0.02
N ASP A 35 16.35 4.99 -1.28
CA ASP A 35 17.60 5.10 -2.02
C ASP A 35 18.13 6.54 -2.02
N GLN A 36 17.20 7.53 -2.05
CA GLN A 36 17.48 8.95 -1.90
C GLN A 36 16.28 9.67 -1.28
N VAL A 37 16.52 10.56 -0.34
CA VAL A 37 15.50 11.47 0.22
C VAL A 37 16.11 12.86 0.36
N ALA A 38 15.71 13.74 -0.55
CA ALA A 38 16.09 15.14 -0.56
C ALA A 38 14.93 16.00 -1.07
N SER A 39 14.96 17.30 -0.76
CA SER A 39 14.03 18.24 -1.38
C SER A 39 14.12 18.16 -2.91
N GLY A 40 12.99 17.97 -3.55
CA GLY A 40 12.88 17.86 -5.01
C GLY A 40 13.38 16.56 -5.65
N ASP A 41 14.02 15.64 -4.91
CA ASP A 41 14.44 14.33 -5.43
C ASP A 41 14.33 13.26 -4.35
N THR A 42 13.30 12.45 -4.46
CA THR A 42 13.06 11.30 -3.57
C THR A 42 12.94 10.04 -4.41
N ARG A 43 13.72 9.02 -4.05
CA ARG A 43 13.72 7.71 -4.69
C ARG A 43 13.52 6.64 -3.65
N VAL A 44 12.47 5.86 -3.84
CA VAL A 44 12.10 4.73 -2.98
C VAL A 44 11.91 3.50 -3.85
N SER A 45 12.33 2.35 -3.39
CA SER A 45 12.16 1.10 -4.14
C SER A 45 11.79 -0.05 -3.22
N TYR A 46 11.26 -1.13 -3.78
CA TYR A 46 11.19 -2.44 -3.15
C TYR A 46 11.59 -3.52 -4.14
N GLU A 47 11.89 -4.71 -3.65
CA GLU A 47 12.19 -5.87 -4.49
C GLU A 47 11.07 -6.90 -4.36
N THR A 48 10.52 -7.32 -5.50
CA THR A 48 9.50 -8.36 -5.53
C THR A 48 10.08 -9.70 -5.11
N GLY A 49 9.30 -10.47 -4.39
CA GLY A 49 9.67 -11.80 -3.93
C GLY A 49 8.42 -12.63 -3.65
N PRO A 50 8.55 -13.87 -3.14
CA PRO A 50 7.41 -14.74 -2.86
C PRO A 50 6.33 -14.11 -1.99
N HIS A 51 6.71 -13.11 -1.19
CA HIS A 51 5.84 -12.40 -0.26
C HIS A 51 4.91 -11.36 -0.91
N CYS A 52 5.18 -10.90 -2.16
CA CYS A 52 4.45 -9.80 -2.81
C CYS A 52 4.30 -9.97 -4.33
N VAL A 53 4.28 -11.20 -4.83
CA VAL A 53 4.02 -11.49 -6.24
C VAL A 53 2.63 -12.04 -6.45
N GLU A 54 2.05 -11.72 -7.60
CA GLU A 54 0.80 -12.28 -8.10
C GLU A 54 1.04 -13.60 -8.84
N ALA A 55 -0.03 -14.35 -9.14
CA ALA A 55 0.04 -15.64 -9.83
C ALA A 55 0.75 -15.59 -11.19
N HIS A 56 0.77 -14.44 -11.85
CA HIS A 56 1.47 -14.20 -13.12
C HIS A 56 2.95 -13.82 -12.94
N GLY A 57 3.47 -13.82 -11.69
CA GLY A 57 4.87 -13.54 -11.36
C GLY A 57 5.26 -12.07 -11.26
N GLY A 58 4.34 -11.14 -11.55
CA GLY A 58 4.56 -9.71 -11.35
C GLY A 58 4.25 -9.24 -9.94
N GLY A 59 4.63 -8.00 -9.61
CA GLY A 59 4.33 -7.38 -8.33
C GLY A 59 2.82 -7.16 -8.12
N ASP A 60 2.33 -7.34 -6.89
CA ASP A 60 0.92 -7.10 -6.56
C ASP A 60 0.57 -5.61 -6.51
N LEU A 61 -0.70 -5.29 -6.79
CA LEU A 61 -1.21 -3.92 -6.79
C LEU A 61 -1.16 -3.27 -5.40
N GLY A 62 -1.27 -4.06 -4.33
CA GLY A 62 -1.20 -3.56 -2.96
C GLY A 62 0.19 -3.04 -2.64
N SER A 63 1.24 -3.83 -2.92
CA SER A 63 2.64 -3.41 -2.73
C SER A 63 3.01 -2.22 -3.61
N LEU A 64 2.53 -2.17 -4.85
CA LEU A 64 2.72 -1.03 -5.75
C LEU A 64 2.07 0.24 -5.19
N ALA A 65 0.84 0.14 -4.68
CA ALA A 65 0.12 1.26 -4.08
C ALA A 65 0.81 1.73 -2.78
N VAL A 66 1.34 0.80 -1.97
CA VAL A 66 2.15 1.13 -0.79
C VAL A 66 3.41 1.87 -1.19
N LEU A 67 4.16 1.41 -2.20
CA LEU A 67 5.33 2.11 -2.73
C LEU A 67 5.00 3.53 -3.17
N ALA A 68 3.93 3.68 -3.97
CA ALA A 68 3.51 4.98 -4.50
C ALA A 68 3.12 5.97 -3.39
N ASP A 69 2.31 5.54 -2.41
CA ASP A 69 1.90 6.38 -1.27
C ASP A 69 3.12 6.81 -0.44
N PHE A 70 4.06 5.90 -0.19
CA PHE A 70 5.30 6.21 0.51
C PHE A 70 6.18 7.19 -0.25
N ALA A 71 6.41 6.97 -1.53
CA ALA A 71 7.26 7.84 -2.34
C ALA A 71 6.68 9.25 -2.43
N LEU A 72 5.37 9.37 -2.69
CA LEU A 72 4.65 10.64 -2.75
C LEU A 72 4.67 11.36 -1.40
N GLY A 73 4.35 10.66 -0.30
CA GLY A 73 4.36 11.23 1.05
C GLY A 73 5.76 11.61 1.52
N THR A 74 6.79 10.81 1.18
CA THR A 74 8.18 11.10 1.53
C THR A 74 8.70 12.33 0.79
N ALA A 75 8.34 12.53 -0.49
CA ALA A 75 8.70 13.73 -1.23
C ALA A 75 8.13 15.02 -0.59
N VAL A 76 6.88 14.98 -0.11
CA VAL A 76 6.29 16.10 0.64
C VAL A 76 6.99 16.28 1.99
N ARG A 77 7.31 15.20 2.68
CA ARG A 77 7.97 15.22 3.98
C ARG A 77 9.39 15.75 3.93
N ALA A 78 10.12 15.55 2.84
CA ALA A 78 11.49 16.03 2.66
C ALA A 78 11.61 17.56 2.81
N ASP A 79 10.50 18.29 2.58
CA ASP A 79 10.43 19.76 2.73
C ASP A 79 9.79 20.20 4.06
N LEU A 80 9.62 19.28 5.02
CA LEU A 80 8.97 19.53 6.30
C LEU A 80 9.84 19.09 7.48
N HIS A 81 9.46 19.56 8.67
CA HIS A 81 10.08 19.05 9.89
C HIS A 81 9.84 17.52 10.01
N PRO A 82 10.86 16.71 10.37
CA PRO A 82 10.77 15.24 10.40
C PRO A 82 9.62 14.67 11.26
N ALA A 83 9.22 15.36 12.32
CA ALA A 83 8.12 14.98 13.18
C ALA A 83 6.73 15.33 12.61
N THR A 84 6.64 15.98 11.44
CA THR A 84 5.37 16.37 10.84
C THR A 84 4.54 15.14 10.45
N ARG A 85 3.25 15.18 10.80
CA ARG A 85 2.26 14.20 10.37
C ARG A 85 1.70 14.58 9.00
N LEU A 86 1.54 13.60 8.13
CA LEU A 86 0.83 13.74 6.86
C LEU A 86 -0.40 12.82 6.85
N ALA A 87 -1.50 13.32 6.29
CA ALA A 87 -2.65 12.51 5.92
C ALA A 87 -2.86 12.61 4.41
N THR A 88 -2.97 11.49 3.73
CA THR A 88 -3.29 11.41 2.30
C THR A 88 -4.71 11.95 2.07
N VAL A 89 -4.86 12.92 1.17
CA VAL A 89 -6.13 13.54 0.81
C VAL A 89 -6.63 12.98 -0.52
N SER A 90 -5.73 12.89 -1.50
CA SER A 90 -6.04 12.30 -2.80
C SER A 90 -4.80 11.65 -3.40
N MET A 91 -5.03 10.65 -4.25
CA MET A 91 -3.98 9.98 -5.02
C MET A 91 -4.52 9.55 -6.37
N THR A 92 -3.72 9.74 -7.41
CA THR A 92 -3.96 9.23 -8.76
C THR A 92 -2.78 8.40 -9.21
N LEU A 93 -3.06 7.29 -9.89
CA LEU A 93 -2.05 6.49 -10.60
C LEU A 93 -2.57 6.17 -11.99
N GLU A 94 -1.72 6.35 -13.00
CA GLU A 94 -1.92 5.90 -14.37
C GLU A 94 -0.92 4.78 -14.63
N LEU A 95 -1.40 3.62 -15.04
CA LEU A 95 -0.61 2.40 -15.18
C LEU A 95 -0.57 1.96 -16.64
N GLY A 96 0.61 1.91 -17.21
CA GLY A 96 0.86 1.40 -18.55
C GLY A 96 1.20 -0.09 -18.58
N ALA A 97 1.65 -0.63 -17.45
CA ALA A 97 2.04 -2.03 -17.31
C ALA A 97 1.87 -2.53 -15.87
N VAL A 98 1.85 -3.84 -15.70
CA VAL A 98 2.01 -4.50 -14.40
C VAL A 98 3.50 -4.61 -14.09
N PRO A 99 3.96 -4.26 -12.87
CA PRO A 99 5.38 -4.39 -12.52
C PRO A 99 5.89 -5.81 -12.70
N ARG A 100 7.05 -5.95 -13.33
CA ARG A 100 7.74 -7.24 -13.48
C ARG A 100 8.38 -7.64 -12.15
N ALA A 101 8.78 -8.93 -12.07
CA ALA A 101 9.62 -9.39 -10.97
C ALA A 101 10.96 -8.64 -10.94
N GLY A 102 11.46 -8.35 -9.74
CA GLY A 102 12.70 -7.63 -9.50
C GLY A 102 12.47 -6.32 -8.74
N ILE A 103 13.32 -5.34 -8.99
CA ILE A 103 13.26 -4.05 -8.28
C ILE A 103 12.25 -3.14 -8.97
N VAL A 104 11.23 -2.73 -8.21
CA VAL A 104 10.26 -1.69 -8.59
C VAL A 104 10.68 -0.39 -7.90
N ARG A 105 10.79 0.69 -8.67
CA ARG A 105 11.26 2.00 -8.21
C ARG A 105 10.17 3.03 -8.32
N ALA A 106 10.23 4.03 -7.44
CA ALA A 106 9.40 5.21 -7.44
C ALA A 106 10.29 6.44 -7.31
N ALA A 107 10.35 7.26 -8.34
CA ALA A 107 11.01 8.56 -8.33
C ALA A 107 9.94 9.65 -8.13
N SER A 108 10.05 10.44 -7.06
CA SER A 108 9.03 11.42 -6.71
C SER A 108 9.64 12.77 -6.34
N ARG A 109 8.82 13.84 -6.53
CA ARG A 109 9.17 15.20 -6.12
C ARG A 109 7.98 15.94 -5.55
N CYS A 110 8.23 16.81 -4.57
CA CYS A 110 7.27 17.80 -4.10
C CYS A 110 7.11 18.92 -5.12
N HIS A 111 5.87 19.34 -5.37
CA HIS A 111 5.52 20.47 -6.26
C HIS A 111 5.04 21.69 -5.46
N GLY A 112 5.35 21.71 -4.15
CA GLY A 112 5.04 22.82 -3.26
C GLY A 112 3.77 22.61 -2.44
N PHE A 113 3.42 23.67 -1.72
CA PHE A 113 2.35 23.67 -0.74
C PHE A 113 1.28 24.69 -1.10
N ALA A 114 0.02 24.38 -0.77
CA ALA A 114 -1.10 25.32 -0.84
C ALA A 114 -1.64 25.55 0.57
N GLY A 115 -2.03 26.80 0.89
CA GLY A 115 -2.46 27.20 2.23
C GLY A 115 -1.29 27.60 3.15
N LYS A 116 -1.62 27.93 4.40
CA LYS A 116 -0.66 28.35 5.45
C LYS A 116 -0.92 27.57 6.73
N GLY A 117 0.11 27.44 7.58
CA GLY A 117 0.02 26.83 8.90
C GLY A 117 -0.37 25.34 8.89
N ALA A 118 -1.02 24.91 9.96
CA ALA A 118 -1.64 23.59 10.04
C ALA A 118 -2.82 23.49 9.05
N GLY A 119 -2.99 22.35 8.41
CA GLY A 119 -4.01 22.14 7.36
C GLY A 119 -3.60 22.59 5.96
N ARG A 120 -2.38 23.14 5.76
CA ARG A 120 -1.83 23.31 4.41
C ARG A 120 -1.68 21.97 3.71
N THR A 121 -1.77 21.95 2.40
CA THR A 121 -1.62 20.73 1.60
C THR A 121 -0.33 20.74 0.80
N GLY A 122 0.45 19.65 0.90
CA GLY A 122 1.60 19.40 0.04
C GLY A 122 1.20 18.53 -1.16
N ARG A 123 1.75 18.81 -2.32
CA ARG A 123 1.48 18.10 -3.58
C ARG A 123 2.76 17.48 -4.11
N SER A 124 2.67 16.23 -4.57
CA SER A 124 3.81 15.51 -5.16
C SER A 124 3.41 14.74 -6.40
N ARG A 125 4.40 14.40 -7.21
CA ARG A 125 4.27 13.50 -8.36
C ARG A 125 5.25 12.35 -8.23
N VAL A 126 4.93 11.22 -8.85
CA VAL A 126 5.75 10.01 -8.87
C VAL A 126 5.78 9.44 -10.28
N VAL A 127 6.93 8.90 -10.67
CA VAL A 127 7.10 7.98 -11.79
C VAL A 127 7.49 6.64 -11.21
N LEU A 128 6.86 5.58 -11.69
CA LEU A 128 7.08 4.20 -11.29
C LEU A 128 7.77 3.46 -12.43
N ASP A 129 8.86 2.76 -12.14
CA ASP A 129 9.61 2.00 -13.13
C ASP A 129 10.07 0.63 -12.58
N ASP A 130 10.38 -0.27 -13.49
CA ASP A 130 11.05 -1.55 -13.22
C ASP A 130 12.21 -1.77 -14.23
N ALA A 131 12.76 -2.97 -14.30
CA ALA A 131 13.81 -3.31 -15.25
C ALA A 131 13.38 -3.20 -16.73
N GLY A 132 12.07 -3.18 -17.01
CA GLY A 132 11.50 -3.04 -18.36
C GLY A 132 11.20 -1.59 -18.76
N GLY A 133 11.37 -0.63 -17.87
CA GLY A 133 11.08 0.78 -18.09
C GLY A 133 9.92 1.30 -17.24
N GLU A 134 9.27 2.37 -17.70
CA GLU A 134 8.16 2.99 -16.99
C GLU A 134 6.95 2.05 -16.87
N VAL A 135 6.48 1.86 -15.65
CA VAL A 135 5.28 1.10 -15.30
C VAL A 135 4.07 2.04 -15.23
N GLY A 136 4.29 3.27 -14.80
CA GLY A 136 3.25 4.27 -14.69
C GLY A 136 3.71 5.51 -13.94
N TYR A 137 2.79 6.42 -13.74
CA TYR A 137 3.02 7.67 -13.01
C TYR A 137 1.80 8.06 -12.19
N GLY A 138 1.97 9.05 -11.32
CA GLY A 138 0.86 9.51 -10.50
C GLY A 138 1.13 10.78 -9.73
N SER A 139 0.16 11.17 -8.94
CA SER A 139 0.25 12.32 -8.06
C SER A 139 -0.47 12.09 -6.74
N GLY A 140 -0.07 12.85 -5.71
CA GLY A 140 -0.71 12.82 -4.40
C GLY A 140 -0.81 14.19 -3.78
N THR A 141 -1.88 14.40 -3.01
CA THR A 141 -2.07 15.56 -2.15
C THR A 141 -2.14 15.09 -0.70
N PHE A 142 -1.35 15.73 0.14
CA PHE A 142 -1.21 15.37 1.56
C PHE A 142 -1.50 16.58 2.42
N MET A 143 -2.38 16.42 3.40
CA MET A 143 -2.61 17.43 4.43
C MET A 143 -1.50 17.37 5.46
N VAL A 144 -0.91 18.53 5.75
CA VAL A 144 0.09 18.70 6.80
C VAL A 144 -0.65 18.90 8.12
N LEU A 145 -0.47 17.97 9.03
CA LEU A 145 -1.11 17.97 10.34
C LEU A 145 -0.07 18.20 11.43
N GLU A 146 -0.49 18.86 12.50
CA GLU A 146 0.31 18.88 13.71
C GLU A 146 0.39 17.47 14.33
N PRO A 147 1.51 17.13 14.97
CA PRO A 147 1.58 15.89 15.73
C PRO A 147 0.52 15.92 16.83
N PRO A 148 -0.11 14.76 17.14
CA PRO A 148 -1.03 14.69 18.27
C PRO A 148 -0.31 15.13 19.55
N PRO A 149 -0.95 15.91 20.44
CA PRO A 149 -0.31 16.43 21.65
C PRO A 149 0.30 15.35 22.53
N GLU A 150 -0.25 14.14 22.49
CA GLU A 150 0.13 13.01 23.34
C GLU A 150 1.14 12.05 22.67
N ARG A 151 1.55 12.29 21.42
CA ARG A 151 2.45 11.39 20.68
C ARG A 151 3.52 12.18 19.92
N SER A 152 4.75 12.08 20.39
CA SER A 152 5.91 12.45 19.56
C SER A 152 6.02 11.48 18.40
N LEU A 153 5.99 11.98 17.16
CA LEU A 153 6.23 11.16 15.98
C LEU A 153 7.74 11.11 15.72
N HIS A 154 8.27 9.90 15.73
CA HIS A 154 9.66 9.68 15.34
C HIS A 154 9.86 9.95 13.85
N PRO A 155 11.03 10.45 13.41
CA PRO A 155 11.40 10.53 12.01
C PRO A 155 11.27 9.18 11.34
N VAL A 156 10.92 9.17 10.05
CA VAL A 156 10.96 7.94 9.24
C VAL A 156 12.41 7.50 9.08
N PRO A 157 12.80 6.29 9.49
CA PRO A 157 14.14 5.78 9.21
C PRO A 157 14.27 5.52 7.72
N HIS A 158 15.16 6.24 7.05
CA HIS A 158 15.43 6.08 5.62
C HIS A 158 16.45 4.96 5.41
N ARG A 159 16.02 3.71 5.65
CA ARG A 159 16.85 2.53 5.44
C ARG A 159 17.08 2.30 3.95
N LYS A 160 18.30 1.88 3.61
CA LYS A 160 18.70 1.50 2.25
C LYS A 160 18.83 -0.01 2.12
N ARG A 161 18.70 -0.49 0.91
CA ARG A 161 19.04 -1.89 0.61
C ARG A 161 20.50 -2.13 0.93
N GLY A 162 20.78 -3.22 1.65
CA GLY A 162 22.14 -3.54 2.12
C GLY A 162 22.49 -2.98 3.49
N ASP A 163 21.64 -2.14 4.11
CA ASP A 163 21.83 -1.77 5.52
C ASP A 163 21.77 -3.02 6.43
N ALA A 164 22.47 -2.95 7.56
CA ALA A 164 22.52 -4.04 8.53
C ALA A 164 21.14 -4.55 8.90
N GLU A 165 20.97 -5.87 8.82
CA GLU A 165 19.71 -6.50 9.21
C GLU A 165 19.56 -6.53 10.74
N PRO A 166 18.33 -6.39 11.25
CA PRO A 166 18.08 -6.65 12.67
C PRO A 166 18.36 -8.14 12.97
N PRO A 167 18.73 -8.46 14.21
CA PRO A 167 18.90 -9.84 14.60
C PRO A 167 17.59 -10.64 14.41
N PRO A 168 17.70 -11.94 14.09
CA PRO A 168 16.54 -12.81 14.00
C PRO A 168 15.74 -12.81 15.32
N LEU A 169 14.41 -12.74 15.20
CA LEU A 169 13.50 -12.86 16.34
C LEU A 169 13.11 -14.34 16.53
N ALA A 170 13.12 -14.81 17.76
CA ALA A 170 12.47 -16.06 18.10
C ALA A 170 11.00 -15.80 18.45
N GLU A 171 10.11 -16.74 18.14
CA GLU A 171 8.67 -16.58 18.36
C GLU A 171 8.34 -16.29 19.84
N ARG A 172 9.07 -16.90 20.78
CA ARG A 172 8.93 -16.68 22.23
C ARG A 172 9.23 -15.24 22.67
N ASP A 173 9.94 -14.46 21.84
CA ASP A 173 10.36 -13.09 22.14
C ASP A 173 9.40 -12.05 21.51
N LEU A 174 8.31 -12.50 20.90
CA LEU A 174 7.31 -11.65 20.26
C LEU A 174 6.30 -11.11 21.27
N ALA A 175 6.02 -9.81 21.17
CA ALA A 175 4.90 -9.20 21.89
C ALA A 175 3.55 -9.71 21.34
N PRO A 176 2.43 -9.57 22.09
CA PRO A 176 1.12 -10.09 21.68
C PRO A 176 0.68 -9.62 20.29
N ASP A 177 0.90 -8.35 19.95
CA ASP A 177 0.55 -7.79 18.63
C ASP A 177 1.47 -8.33 17.51
N GLU A 178 2.74 -8.51 17.81
CA GLU A 178 3.71 -9.12 16.90
C GLU A 178 3.38 -10.59 16.62
N LEU A 179 2.99 -11.33 17.67
CA LEU A 179 2.54 -12.71 17.53
C LEU A 179 1.25 -12.81 16.71
N ARG A 180 0.34 -11.84 16.82
CA ARG A 180 -0.86 -11.78 15.94
C ARG A 180 -0.47 -11.62 14.47
N ILE A 181 0.54 -10.80 14.15
CA ILE A 181 1.02 -10.65 12.77
C ILE A 181 1.59 -11.98 12.26
N LEU A 182 2.41 -12.65 13.06
CA LEU A 182 3.03 -13.92 12.67
C LEU A 182 1.97 -15.01 12.43
N ARG A 183 1.03 -15.18 13.34
CA ARG A 183 -0.09 -16.14 13.19
C ARG A 183 -0.94 -15.85 11.96
N HIS A 184 -1.25 -14.59 11.72
CA HIS A 184 -1.96 -14.17 10.51
C HIS A 184 -1.19 -14.51 9.22
N ALA A 185 0.14 -14.40 9.23
CA ALA A 185 0.97 -14.82 8.11
C ALA A 185 0.99 -16.35 7.94
N ASP A 186 1.07 -17.11 9.02
CA ASP A 186 1.03 -18.59 8.97
C ASP A 186 -0.35 -19.06 8.43
N GLU A 187 -1.46 -18.47 8.88
CA GLU A 187 -2.82 -18.71 8.34
C GLU A 187 -2.92 -18.34 6.85
N ALA A 188 -2.33 -17.21 6.43
CA ALA A 188 -2.29 -16.78 5.03
C ALA A 188 -1.51 -17.76 4.15
N LEU A 189 -0.40 -18.34 4.63
CA LEU A 189 0.36 -19.39 3.96
C LEU A 189 -0.49 -20.67 3.77
N GLU A 190 -1.17 -21.12 4.84
CA GLU A 190 -2.05 -22.28 4.76
C GLU A 190 -3.20 -22.07 3.76
N HIS A 191 -3.85 -20.90 3.78
CA HIS A 191 -4.91 -20.56 2.85
C HIS A 191 -4.42 -20.46 1.41
N SER A 192 -3.23 -19.89 1.20
CA SER A 192 -2.57 -19.80 -0.11
C SER A 192 -2.34 -21.20 -0.69
N ALA A 193 -1.80 -22.13 0.11
CA ALA A 193 -1.55 -23.49 -0.31
C ALA A 193 -2.86 -24.25 -0.69
N LYS A 194 -3.95 -24.02 0.07
CA LYS A 194 -5.26 -24.67 -0.17
C LYS A 194 -5.99 -24.08 -1.38
N SER A 195 -5.99 -22.74 -1.55
CA SER A 195 -6.75 -22.03 -2.58
C SER A 195 -6.01 -21.84 -3.88
N ARG A 196 -4.68 -22.03 -3.91
CA ARG A 196 -3.76 -21.68 -4.99
C ARG A 196 -3.77 -20.17 -5.35
N GLN A 197 -4.28 -19.34 -4.43
CA GLN A 197 -4.19 -17.88 -4.55
C GLN A 197 -2.84 -17.42 -3.96
N PRO A 198 -2.24 -16.34 -4.49
CA PRO A 198 -1.00 -15.80 -3.93
C PRO A 198 -1.10 -15.48 -2.45
N PHE A 199 -0.04 -15.77 -1.70
CA PHE A 199 0.08 -15.46 -0.27
C PHE A 199 -0.34 -14.03 0.06
N ILE A 200 0.13 -13.07 -0.74
CA ILE A 200 -0.08 -11.64 -0.50
C ILE A 200 -1.56 -11.24 -0.47
N ARG A 201 -2.41 -11.90 -1.25
CA ARG A 201 -3.85 -11.67 -1.26
C ARG A 201 -4.50 -12.07 0.06
N HIS A 202 -4.09 -13.21 0.61
CA HIS A 202 -4.53 -13.66 1.94
C HIS A 202 -3.97 -12.77 3.04
N PHE A 203 -2.70 -12.40 2.93
CA PHE A 203 -2.02 -11.59 3.93
C PHE A 203 -2.58 -10.16 4.04
N TRP A 204 -2.85 -9.48 2.91
CA TRP A 204 -3.54 -8.19 2.94
C TRP A 204 -5.05 -8.32 3.16
N GLY A 205 -5.63 -9.52 3.00
CA GLY A 205 -7.08 -9.72 3.03
C GLY A 205 -7.79 -9.23 1.75
N PHE A 206 -7.08 -9.20 0.62
CA PHE A 206 -7.60 -8.76 -0.68
C PHE A 206 -8.24 -9.93 -1.45
N LEU A 207 -9.36 -10.44 -0.93
CA LEU A 207 -10.08 -11.60 -1.42
C LEU A 207 -11.50 -11.19 -1.90
N PRO A 208 -11.63 -10.48 -3.02
CA PRO A 208 -12.91 -10.01 -3.50
C PRO A 208 -13.81 -11.15 -3.96
N GLN A 209 -15.10 -10.99 -3.69
CA GLN A 209 -16.17 -11.81 -4.23
C GLN A 209 -16.77 -11.10 -5.43
N ALA A 210 -16.54 -11.67 -6.62
CA ALA A 210 -17.02 -11.12 -7.88
C ALA A 210 -18.48 -11.45 -8.13
N ALA A 211 -19.22 -10.51 -8.72
CA ALA A 211 -20.54 -10.67 -9.30
C ALA A 211 -20.56 -9.99 -10.67
N ARG A 212 -21.62 -10.18 -11.45
CA ARG A 212 -21.72 -9.56 -12.78
C ARG A 212 -21.73 -8.04 -12.68
N GLY A 213 -20.65 -7.39 -13.09
CA GLY A 213 -20.50 -5.94 -13.06
C GLY A 213 -20.33 -5.33 -11.65
N ALA A 214 -20.03 -6.16 -10.64
CA ALA A 214 -19.81 -5.73 -9.28
C ALA A 214 -18.82 -6.65 -8.56
N ALA A 215 -18.21 -6.16 -7.48
CA ALA A 215 -17.43 -6.99 -6.56
C ALA A 215 -17.49 -6.41 -5.15
N THR A 216 -17.31 -7.27 -4.16
CA THR A 216 -17.19 -6.86 -2.77
C THR A 216 -15.98 -7.53 -2.13
N CYS A 217 -15.31 -6.84 -1.22
CA CYS A 217 -14.22 -7.40 -0.42
C CYS A 217 -14.37 -6.94 1.03
N VAL A 218 -14.18 -7.84 1.98
CA VAL A 218 -14.10 -7.50 3.40
C VAL A 218 -12.68 -7.77 3.87
N MET A 219 -11.95 -6.72 4.22
CA MET A 219 -10.58 -6.78 4.71
C MET A 219 -10.58 -6.64 6.24
N PRO A 220 -10.18 -7.66 7.00
CA PRO A 220 -9.95 -7.53 8.45
C PRO A 220 -8.82 -6.54 8.73
N ILE A 221 -8.99 -5.70 9.75
CA ILE A 221 -7.95 -4.76 10.18
C ILE A 221 -7.11 -5.41 11.28
N GLY A 222 -5.80 -5.40 11.08
CA GLY A 222 -4.82 -5.87 12.05
C GLY A 222 -3.54 -5.02 12.01
N PRO A 223 -2.57 -5.29 12.90
CA PRO A 223 -1.32 -4.53 12.95
C PRO A 223 -0.53 -4.59 11.65
N HIS A 224 -0.72 -5.65 10.84
CA HIS A 224 -0.04 -5.87 9.56
C HIS A 224 -0.42 -4.86 8.45
N VAL A 225 -1.58 -4.18 8.57
CA VAL A 225 -2.03 -3.14 7.62
C VAL A 225 -1.97 -1.73 8.21
N GLY A 226 -1.51 -1.59 9.46
CA GLY A 226 -1.54 -0.34 10.21
C GLY A 226 -0.47 0.66 9.80
N ASN A 227 -0.79 1.95 9.94
CA ASN A 227 0.16 3.05 9.85
C ASN A 227 0.70 3.45 11.23
N ARG A 228 1.57 4.48 11.27
CA ARG A 228 2.24 4.95 12.51
C ARG A 228 1.31 5.46 13.61
N VAL A 229 0.06 5.74 13.29
CA VAL A 229 -0.94 6.29 14.24
C VAL A 229 -2.10 5.33 14.48
N GLY A 230 -2.02 4.09 14.00
CA GLY A 230 -2.98 3.03 14.28
C GLY A 230 -4.15 2.93 13.30
N PHE A 231 -4.12 3.66 12.17
CA PHE A 231 -5.09 3.53 11.08
C PHE A 231 -4.54 2.66 9.95
N VAL A 232 -5.41 2.18 9.07
CA VAL A 232 -4.97 1.48 7.85
C VAL A 232 -4.13 2.44 6.99
N GLN A 233 -3.02 1.93 6.45
CA GLN A 233 -2.09 2.68 5.62
C GLN A 233 -2.73 3.06 4.27
N GLY A 234 -2.44 4.27 3.74
CA GLY A 234 -3.10 4.82 2.55
C GLY A 234 -2.96 3.96 1.29
N GLY A 235 -1.76 3.42 1.02
CA GLY A 235 -1.55 2.52 -0.11
C GLY A 235 -2.29 1.19 0.04
N ILE A 236 -2.47 0.67 1.27
CA ILE A 236 -3.30 -0.53 1.52
C ILE A 236 -4.77 -0.23 1.18
N LEU A 237 -5.29 0.95 1.55
CA LEU A 237 -6.65 1.36 1.17
C LEU A 237 -6.82 1.43 -0.35
N LEU A 238 -5.84 2.03 -1.04
CA LEU A 238 -5.85 2.13 -2.50
C LEU A 238 -5.74 0.75 -3.16
N GLY A 239 -4.86 -0.12 -2.66
CA GLY A 239 -4.69 -1.50 -3.12
C GLY A 239 -5.96 -2.33 -2.98
N LEU A 240 -6.65 -2.24 -1.83
CA LEU A 240 -7.94 -2.89 -1.60
C LEU A 240 -8.98 -2.44 -2.63
N ALA A 241 -9.07 -1.13 -2.89
CA ALA A 241 -9.99 -0.58 -3.89
C ALA A 241 -9.64 -1.07 -5.29
N ALA A 242 -8.36 -1.04 -5.68
CA ALA A 242 -7.88 -1.45 -7.01
C ALA A 242 -8.16 -2.93 -7.29
N VAL A 243 -7.87 -3.82 -6.33
CA VAL A 243 -8.13 -5.26 -6.47
C VAL A 243 -9.63 -5.56 -6.52
N THR A 244 -10.43 -4.85 -5.69
CA THR A 244 -11.89 -5.02 -5.71
C THR A 244 -12.50 -4.51 -7.01
N ALA A 245 -12.02 -3.36 -7.53
CA ALA A 245 -12.45 -2.84 -8.83
C ALA A 245 -12.14 -3.80 -9.98
N SER A 246 -10.92 -4.35 -10.00
CA SER A 246 -10.51 -5.32 -11.02
C SER A 246 -11.37 -6.58 -11.01
N ALA A 247 -11.77 -7.04 -9.82
CA ALA A 247 -12.63 -8.22 -9.68
C ALA A 247 -14.09 -8.01 -10.16
N ALA A 248 -14.53 -6.76 -10.35
CA ALA A 248 -15.85 -6.47 -10.93
C ALA A 248 -15.89 -6.66 -12.46
N LEU A 249 -14.74 -6.91 -13.09
CA LEU A 249 -14.55 -7.09 -14.53
C LEU A 249 -13.96 -8.47 -14.83
N PRO A 250 -14.14 -8.99 -16.08
CA PRO A 250 -13.44 -10.21 -16.53
C PRO A 250 -11.91 -10.07 -16.48
N ASP A 251 -11.17 -11.17 -16.34
CA ASP A 251 -9.70 -11.22 -16.27
C ASP A 251 -8.99 -10.70 -17.52
N THR A 252 -9.73 -10.51 -18.63
CA THR A 252 -9.22 -9.88 -19.86
C THR A 252 -9.05 -8.36 -19.75
N TRP A 253 -9.45 -7.76 -18.62
CA TRP A 253 -9.31 -6.35 -18.36
C TRP A 253 -8.18 -6.09 -17.38
N THR A 254 -7.44 -5.00 -17.58
CA THR A 254 -6.36 -4.57 -16.69
C THR A 254 -6.60 -3.14 -16.22
N LEU A 255 -6.25 -2.86 -14.97
CA LEU A 255 -6.30 -1.51 -14.42
C LEU A 255 -5.34 -0.61 -15.20
N SER A 256 -5.85 0.47 -15.78
CA SER A 256 -5.08 1.47 -16.52
C SER A 256 -4.98 2.81 -15.80
N GLY A 257 -5.91 3.11 -14.88
CA GLY A 257 -5.86 4.33 -14.09
C GLY A 257 -6.76 4.24 -12.88
N ILE A 258 -6.39 4.94 -11.80
CA ILE A 258 -7.15 5.01 -10.55
C ILE A 258 -7.03 6.40 -9.94
N SER A 259 -8.15 6.96 -9.50
CA SER A 259 -8.23 8.23 -8.78
C SER A 259 -9.01 8.04 -7.49
N ALA A 260 -8.38 8.39 -6.37
CA ALA A 260 -8.88 8.15 -5.02
C ALA A 260 -8.98 9.44 -4.21
N ALA A 261 -10.09 9.62 -3.50
CA ALA A 261 -10.30 10.63 -2.48
C ALA A 261 -10.37 9.95 -1.09
N PHE A 262 -9.46 10.32 -0.20
CA PHE A 262 -9.39 9.81 1.18
C PHE A 262 -10.27 10.68 2.06
N ILE A 263 -11.37 10.12 2.59
CA ILE A 263 -12.45 10.84 3.27
C ILE A 263 -12.26 10.81 4.79
N SER A 264 -11.96 9.63 5.33
CA SER A 264 -11.72 9.46 6.76
C SER A 264 -10.72 8.34 7.04
N PRO A 265 -10.14 8.26 8.25
CA PRO A 265 -9.25 7.16 8.61
C PRO A 265 -9.93 5.79 8.49
N GLY A 266 -9.19 4.81 7.98
CA GLY A 266 -9.58 3.41 8.02
C GLY A 266 -9.25 2.82 9.38
N ASP A 267 -10.26 2.53 10.21
CA ASP A 267 -10.12 1.93 11.53
C ASP A 267 -11.29 0.98 11.84
N GLY A 268 -11.28 0.37 13.02
CA GLY A 268 -12.27 -0.61 13.46
C GLY A 268 -11.82 -2.06 13.23
N ALA A 269 -12.76 -3.00 13.15
CA ALA A 269 -12.48 -4.42 13.00
C ALA A 269 -12.21 -4.83 11.55
N ALA A 270 -12.88 -4.20 10.59
CA ALA A 270 -12.76 -4.50 9.17
C ALA A 270 -13.18 -3.31 8.31
N LEU A 271 -12.71 -3.30 7.05
CA LEU A 271 -13.21 -2.43 5.99
C LEU A 271 -13.95 -3.26 4.95
N LYS A 272 -15.05 -2.71 4.44
CA LYS A 272 -15.78 -3.26 3.30
C LYS A 272 -15.50 -2.40 2.07
N ALA A 273 -14.97 -3.00 1.01
CA ALA A 273 -14.89 -2.42 -0.31
C ALA A 273 -16.07 -2.91 -1.16
N GLN A 274 -16.71 -2.01 -1.90
CA GLN A 274 -17.79 -2.32 -2.82
C GLN A 274 -17.51 -1.63 -4.14
N ALA A 275 -17.32 -2.41 -5.21
CA ALA A 275 -17.05 -1.97 -6.56
C ALA A 275 -18.27 -2.20 -7.46
N ASN A 276 -18.58 -1.23 -8.31
CA ASN A 276 -19.64 -1.30 -9.30
C ASN A 276 -19.15 -0.75 -10.63
N VAL A 277 -19.37 -1.48 -11.71
CA VAL A 277 -19.10 -1.02 -13.07
C VAL A 277 -20.11 0.06 -13.44
N VAL A 278 -19.63 1.28 -13.68
CA VAL A 278 -20.47 2.43 -14.10
C VAL A 278 -20.51 2.59 -15.61
N HIS A 279 -19.49 2.07 -16.31
CA HIS A 279 -19.49 2.01 -17.77
C HIS A 279 -18.70 0.77 -18.23
N HIS A 280 -19.26 0.05 -19.21
CA HIS A 280 -18.61 -1.10 -19.83
C HIS A 280 -18.65 -0.93 -21.35
N GLY A 281 -17.56 -0.40 -21.90
CA GLY A 281 -17.39 -0.23 -23.34
C GLY A 281 -16.65 -1.38 -23.99
N ARG A 282 -16.35 -1.24 -25.28
CA ARG A 282 -15.62 -2.29 -26.04
C ARG A 282 -14.14 -2.38 -25.64
N ARG A 283 -13.50 -1.29 -25.25
CA ARG A 283 -12.06 -1.20 -24.95
C ARG A 283 -11.75 -0.57 -23.61
N VAL A 284 -12.68 0.17 -23.04
CA VAL A 284 -12.53 0.86 -21.74
C VAL A 284 -13.74 0.56 -20.88
N SER A 285 -13.49 0.22 -19.64
CA SER A 285 -14.49 0.13 -18.58
C SER A 285 -14.13 1.07 -17.44
N VAL A 286 -15.15 1.61 -16.77
CA VAL A 286 -15.00 2.47 -15.61
C VAL A 286 -15.71 1.83 -14.43
N VAL A 287 -15.01 1.77 -13.30
CA VAL A 287 -15.52 1.18 -12.05
C VAL A 287 -15.46 2.21 -10.94
N ARG A 288 -16.54 2.33 -10.20
CA ARG A 288 -16.60 3.09 -8.95
C ARG A 288 -16.44 2.13 -7.77
N THR A 289 -15.55 2.46 -6.84
CA THR A 289 -15.33 1.67 -5.62
C THR A 289 -15.43 2.56 -4.40
N GLU A 290 -16.19 2.13 -3.41
CA GLU A 290 -16.33 2.79 -2.12
C GLU A 290 -15.79 1.86 -1.01
N LEU A 291 -14.99 2.42 -0.10
CA LEU A 291 -14.58 1.72 1.12
C LEU A 291 -15.31 2.32 2.31
N THR A 292 -15.91 1.45 3.12
CA THR A 292 -16.64 1.82 4.34
C THR A 292 -16.17 1.01 5.54
N ARG A 293 -16.29 1.61 6.71
CA ARG A 293 -16.14 0.92 8.00
C ARG A 293 -17.41 0.12 8.33
N SER A 294 -17.33 -0.72 9.36
CA SER A 294 -18.47 -1.50 9.86
C SER A 294 -19.64 -0.63 10.36
N ASP A 295 -19.38 0.61 10.78
CA ASP A 295 -20.41 1.58 11.17
C ASP A 295 -21.02 2.36 9.98
N GLY A 296 -20.64 2.00 8.73
CA GLY A 296 -21.12 2.64 7.51
C GLY A 296 -20.40 3.93 7.13
N ARG A 297 -19.43 4.40 7.92
CA ARG A 297 -18.66 5.61 7.61
C ARG A 297 -17.75 5.38 6.42
N ARG A 298 -17.80 6.30 5.46
CA ARG A 298 -16.93 6.26 4.28
C ARG A 298 -15.49 6.55 4.64
N VAL A 299 -14.58 5.76 4.06
CA VAL A 299 -13.13 5.88 4.23
C VAL A 299 -12.48 6.36 2.94
N LEU A 300 -12.87 5.78 1.81
CA LEU A 300 -12.26 6.05 0.51
C LEU A 300 -13.33 6.00 -0.59
N GLU A 301 -13.24 6.91 -1.53
CA GLU A 301 -14.02 6.93 -2.78
C GLU A 301 -13.05 6.86 -3.96
N VAL A 302 -13.31 5.98 -4.92
CA VAL A 302 -12.39 5.68 -6.02
C VAL A 302 -13.14 5.57 -7.34
N MET A 303 -12.57 6.18 -8.38
CA MET A 303 -12.89 5.91 -9.78
C MET A 303 -11.68 5.26 -10.43
N SER A 304 -11.89 4.16 -11.14
CA SER A 304 -10.83 3.47 -11.88
C SER A 304 -11.23 3.21 -13.31
N SER A 305 -10.23 3.29 -14.20
CA SER A 305 -10.35 2.94 -15.61
C SER A 305 -9.62 1.64 -15.87
N HIS A 306 -10.20 0.81 -16.71
CA HIS A 306 -9.67 -0.49 -17.10
C HIS A 306 -9.69 -0.60 -18.61
N ALA A 307 -8.64 -1.19 -19.18
CA ALA A 307 -8.49 -1.44 -20.60
C ALA A 307 -8.45 -2.95 -20.89
N VAL A 308 -8.85 -3.34 -22.09
CA VAL A 308 -8.70 -4.74 -22.57
C VAL A 308 -7.22 -5.03 -22.73
N LYS A 309 -6.76 -6.20 -22.23
CA LYS A 309 -5.39 -6.71 -22.42
C LYS A 309 -5.09 -6.97 -23.89
#